data_dda10c40ed89cea1a570fc42a4cf9720
#
_entry.id   dda10c40ed89cea1a570fc42a4cf9720
#
_cell.length_a   1.000
_cell.length_b   1.000
_cell.length_c   1.000
_cell.angle_alpha   90.00
_cell.angle_beta   90.00
_cell.angle_gamma   90.00
#
_symmetry.space_group_name_H-M   'P 1'
#
loop_
_entity.id
_entity.type
_entity.pdbx_description
1 polymer ?
#
loop_
_entity_poly.entity_id
_entity_poly.type
_entity_poly.pdbx_seq_one_letter_code
_entity_poly.pdbx_strand_id
1 'polypeptide(L)'
;MVQVIEVFKGYPASVRNAIMFLCFSWLWHYVSLYRYFFHGDLPFNQIVIGVSICYFVFRIKNWARVLCIVCNILIIVMYLSLTFSFMTAAKTHFAAISGINVLLFSMATYYLFVGESSRFFKAHSPRHADQEPESREPEED
;
A
#
# COMPACT_ATOMS: atom_id res chain seq x y z
N MET A 1 -10.72 -3.91 19.72
CA MET A 1 -10.27 -4.96 18.78
C MET A 1 -11.43 -5.57 17.98
N VAL A 2 -12.57 -5.88 18.58
CA VAL A 2 -13.75 -6.47 17.91
C VAL A 2 -14.30 -5.58 16.78
N GLN A 3 -14.42 -4.26 16.98
CA GLN A 3 -14.94 -3.32 15.97
C GLN A 3 -14.09 -3.27 14.68
N VAL A 4 -12.76 -3.41 14.79
CA VAL A 4 -11.86 -3.39 13.63
C VAL A 4 -12.09 -4.62 12.74
N ILE A 5 -12.33 -5.77 13.35
CA ILE A 5 -12.58 -7.03 12.63
C ILE A 5 -13.93 -6.99 11.89
N GLU A 6 -14.97 -6.39 12.49
CA GLU A 6 -16.26 -6.24 11.85
C GLU A 6 -16.23 -5.29 10.66
N VAL A 7 -15.54 -4.15 10.79
CA VAL A 7 -15.32 -3.21 9.68
C VAL A 7 -14.56 -3.89 8.54
N PHE A 8 -13.54 -4.70 8.87
CA PHE A 8 -12.74 -5.40 7.86
C PHE A 8 -13.54 -6.47 7.10
N LYS A 9 -14.51 -7.12 7.75
CA LYS A 9 -15.41 -8.09 7.10
C LYS A 9 -16.34 -7.45 6.08
N GLY A 10 -16.70 -6.18 6.25
CA GLY A 10 -17.54 -5.44 5.31
C GLY A 10 -16.84 -5.00 4.03
N TYR A 11 -15.50 -5.15 3.93
CA TYR A 11 -14.76 -4.76 2.73
C TYR A 11 -14.85 -5.82 1.62
N PRO A 12 -14.87 -5.41 0.34
CA PRO A 12 -14.72 -6.33 -0.78
C PRO A 12 -13.46 -7.18 -0.64
N ALA A 13 -13.51 -8.42 -1.13
CA ALA A 13 -12.38 -9.36 -1.01
C ALA A 13 -11.08 -8.80 -1.59
N SER A 14 -11.15 -8.06 -2.69
CA SER A 14 -10.01 -7.40 -3.32
C SER A 14 -9.35 -6.36 -2.42
N VAL A 15 -10.14 -5.54 -1.72
CA VAL A 15 -9.63 -4.52 -0.76
C VAL A 15 -9.01 -5.19 0.46
N ARG A 16 -9.66 -6.22 0.99
CA ARG A 16 -9.16 -6.99 2.13
C ARG A 16 -7.82 -7.65 1.82
N ASN A 17 -7.72 -8.29 0.65
CA ASN A 17 -6.48 -8.92 0.20
C ASN A 17 -5.38 -7.86 -0.03
N ALA A 18 -5.72 -6.71 -0.62
CA ALA A 18 -4.78 -5.60 -0.80
C ALA A 18 -4.16 -5.17 0.53
N ILE A 19 -4.99 -4.94 1.55
CA ILE A 19 -4.53 -4.52 2.88
C ILE A 19 -3.67 -5.61 3.53
N MET A 20 -4.09 -6.87 3.44
CA MET A 20 -3.31 -8.00 4.00
C MET A 20 -1.94 -8.13 3.34
N PHE A 21 -1.89 -8.14 2.00
CA PHE A 21 -0.61 -8.21 1.28
C PHE A 21 0.27 -6.99 1.55
N LEU A 22 -0.32 -5.80 1.66
CA LEU A 22 0.41 -4.60 1.99
C LEU A 22 1.06 -4.68 3.37
N CYS A 23 0.29 -5.03 4.40
CA CYS A 23 0.82 -5.20 5.75
C CYS A 23 1.91 -6.27 5.82
N PHE A 24 1.69 -7.41 5.13
CA PHE A 24 2.67 -8.48 5.08
C PHE A 24 3.95 -8.07 4.33
N SER A 25 3.82 -7.34 3.22
CA SER A 25 4.96 -6.81 2.45
C SER A 25 5.82 -5.87 3.30
N TRP A 26 5.19 -4.94 4.02
CA TRP A 26 5.90 -4.02 4.90
C TRP A 26 6.57 -4.74 6.07
N LEU A 27 5.89 -5.70 6.69
CA LEU A 27 6.46 -6.51 7.76
C LEU A 27 7.70 -7.27 7.28
N TRP A 28 7.58 -7.97 6.14
CA TRP A 28 8.70 -8.69 5.53
C TRP A 28 9.85 -7.77 5.13
N HIS A 29 9.54 -6.59 4.59
CA HIS A 29 10.51 -5.56 4.27
C HIS A 29 11.34 -5.16 5.50
N TYR A 30 10.68 -4.86 6.64
CA TYR A 30 11.39 -4.47 7.85
C TYR A 30 12.20 -5.61 8.45
N VAL A 31 11.68 -6.82 8.46
CA VAL A 31 12.43 -8.00 8.90
C VAL A 31 13.69 -8.19 8.02
N SER A 32 13.54 -8.02 6.72
CA SER A 32 14.67 -8.11 5.78
C SER A 32 15.70 -7.02 6.01
N LEU A 33 15.26 -5.77 6.19
CA LEU A 33 16.16 -4.65 6.50
C LEU A 33 16.91 -4.87 7.80
N TYR A 34 16.21 -5.18 8.88
CA TYR A 34 16.78 -5.40 10.20
C TYR A 34 17.82 -6.53 10.18
N ARG A 35 17.47 -7.67 9.57
CA ARG A 35 18.30 -8.87 9.66
C ARG A 35 19.48 -8.86 8.68
N TYR A 36 19.32 -8.27 7.49
CA TYR A 36 20.28 -8.46 6.41
C TYR A 36 21.00 -7.18 5.97
N PHE A 37 20.45 -6.01 6.21
CA PHE A 37 21.01 -4.76 5.72
C PHE A 37 21.55 -3.84 6.81
N PHE A 38 20.91 -3.75 7.96
CA PHE A 38 21.24 -2.76 9.01
C PHE A 38 21.92 -3.34 10.24
N HIS A 39 22.27 -4.62 10.26
CA HIS A 39 23.02 -5.28 11.38
C HIS A 39 22.48 -4.95 12.78
N GLY A 40 21.18 -4.72 12.91
CA GLY A 40 20.52 -4.47 14.19
C GLY A 40 20.04 -3.04 14.44
N ASP A 41 20.42 -2.06 13.61
CA ASP A 41 19.86 -0.71 13.71
C ASP A 41 18.49 -0.64 13.05
N LEU A 42 17.46 -0.26 13.82
CA LEU A 42 16.11 -0.13 13.30
C LEU A 42 15.98 1.19 12.53
N PRO A 43 15.58 1.14 11.26
CA PRO A 43 15.32 2.35 10.47
C PRO A 43 13.98 2.98 10.91
N PHE A 44 13.97 3.61 12.08
CA PHE A 44 12.77 4.13 12.73
C PHE A 44 11.92 5.02 11.81
N ASN A 45 12.56 5.90 11.04
CA ASN A 45 11.87 6.78 10.08
C ASN A 45 11.09 5.99 9.01
N GLN A 46 11.67 4.89 8.51
CA GLN A 46 11.02 4.05 7.50
C GLN A 46 9.83 3.28 8.10
N ILE A 47 9.96 2.82 9.35
CA ILE A 47 8.86 2.14 10.07
C ILE A 47 7.68 3.10 10.22
N VAL A 48 7.93 4.34 10.66
CA VAL A 48 6.88 5.36 10.80
C VAL A 48 6.18 5.62 9.47
N ILE A 49 6.91 5.75 8.36
CA ILE A 49 6.35 5.95 7.02
C ILE A 49 5.47 4.76 6.63
N GLY A 50 5.96 3.53 6.75
CA GLY A 50 5.20 2.34 6.36
C GLY A 50 3.95 2.11 7.19
N VAL A 51 4.03 2.31 8.50
CA VAL A 51 2.86 2.23 9.41
C VAL A 51 1.84 3.31 9.05
N SER A 52 2.29 4.53 8.78
CA SER A 52 1.41 5.63 8.37
C SER A 52 0.70 5.33 7.04
N ILE A 53 1.41 4.82 6.04
CA ILE A 53 0.83 4.43 4.76
C ILE A 53 -0.23 3.33 4.98
N CYS A 54 0.09 2.27 5.71
CA CYS A 54 -0.85 1.20 6.03
C CYS A 54 -2.09 1.73 6.75
N TYR A 55 -1.92 2.62 7.72
CA TYR A 55 -3.02 3.25 8.46
C TYR A 55 -3.94 4.05 7.54
N PHE A 56 -3.40 4.92 6.68
CA PHE A 56 -4.22 5.73 5.78
C PHE A 56 -4.92 4.92 4.69
N VAL A 57 -4.29 3.84 4.20
CA VAL A 57 -4.94 2.90 3.27
C VAL A 57 -6.07 2.16 3.99
N PHE A 58 -5.87 1.75 5.24
CA PHE A 58 -6.92 1.14 6.07
C PHE A 58 -8.10 2.10 6.31
N ARG A 59 -7.84 3.41 6.44
CA ARG A 59 -8.87 4.46 6.53
C ARG A 59 -9.60 4.74 5.21
N ILE A 60 -9.34 3.97 4.16
CA ILE A 60 -9.99 4.05 2.84
C ILE A 60 -9.92 5.46 2.23
N LYS A 61 -8.79 6.14 2.39
CA LYS A 61 -8.54 7.42 1.72
C LYS A 61 -8.02 7.17 0.32
N ASN A 62 -8.72 7.67 -0.71
CA ASN A 62 -8.31 7.45 -2.11
C ASN A 62 -6.91 8.01 -2.43
N TRP A 63 -6.56 9.18 -1.87
CA TRP A 63 -5.21 9.75 -2.03
C TRP A 63 -4.13 8.84 -1.43
N ALA A 64 -4.42 8.21 -0.28
CA ALA A 64 -3.48 7.30 0.37
C ALA A 64 -3.25 6.03 -0.48
N ARG A 65 -4.28 5.53 -1.17
CA ARG A 65 -4.14 4.43 -2.12
C ARG A 65 -3.17 4.79 -3.26
N VAL A 66 -3.36 5.99 -3.85
CA VAL A 66 -2.48 6.45 -4.95
C VAL A 66 -1.05 6.62 -4.45
N LEU A 67 -0.87 7.27 -3.30
CA LEU A 67 0.44 7.43 -2.67
C LEU A 67 1.09 6.07 -2.39
N CYS A 68 0.34 5.11 -1.86
CA CYS A 68 0.83 3.76 -1.57
C CYS A 68 1.29 3.05 -2.86
N ILE A 69 0.52 3.15 -3.96
CA ILE A 69 0.90 2.58 -5.25
C ILE A 69 2.23 3.18 -5.73
N VAL A 70 2.38 4.50 -5.66
CA VAL A 70 3.63 5.18 -6.05
C VAL A 70 4.81 4.71 -5.19
N CYS A 71 4.64 4.68 -3.87
CA CYS A 71 5.67 4.18 -2.95
C CYS A 71 6.05 2.72 -3.23
N ASN A 72 5.05 1.87 -3.46
CA ASN A 72 5.29 0.46 -3.78
C ASN A 72 6.08 0.31 -5.08
N ILE A 73 5.75 1.07 -6.13
CA ILE A 73 6.48 1.06 -7.40
C ILE A 73 7.94 1.45 -7.18
N LEU A 74 8.21 2.50 -6.41
CA LEU A 74 9.59 2.91 -6.09
C LEU A 74 10.35 1.81 -5.35
N ILE A 75 9.70 1.16 -4.36
CA ILE A 75 10.29 0.04 -3.62
C ILE A 75 10.55 -1.15 -4.55
N ILE A 76 9.63 -1.48 -5.45
CA ILE A 76 9.80 -2.56 -6.44
C ILE A 76 11.02 -2.28 -7.33
N VAL A 77 11.15 -1.07 -7.87
CA VAL A 77 12.29 -0.67 -8.72
C VAL A 77 13.60 -0.78 -7.95
N MET A 78 13.62 -0.31 -6.69
CA MET A 78 14.80 -0.42 -5.83
C MET A 78 15.20 -1.90 -5.61
N TYR A 79 14.24 -2.76 -5.25
CA TYR A 79 14.54 -4.18 -5.02
C TYR A 79 14.87 -4.95 -6.28
N LEU A 80 14.32 -4.60 -7.43
CA LEU A 80 14.74 -5.16 -8.73
C LEU A 80 16.22 -4.86 -9.01
N SER A 81 16.63 -3.61 -8.79
CA SER A 81 18.04 -3.20 -8.95
C SER A 81 18.96 -3.96 -8.00
N LEU A 82 18.55 -4.11 -6.73
CA LEU A 82 19.29 -4.89 -5.73
C LEU A 82 19.36 -6.37 -6.11
N THR A 83 18.26 -6.97 -6.55
CA THR A 83 18.22 -8.38 -6.99
C THR A 83 19.21 -8.62 -8.11
N PHE A 84 19.22 -7.76 -9.13
CA PHE A 84 20.16 -7.85 -10.24
C PHE A 84 21.61 -7.70 -9.76
N SER A 85 21.90 -6.71 -8.91
CA SER A 85 23.24 -6.49 -8.35
C SER A 85 23.74 -7.69 -7.53
N PHE A 86 22.87 -8.32 -6.74
CA PHE A 86 23.24 -9.50 -5.95
C PHE A 86 23.42 -10.75 -6.82
N MET A 87 22.66 -10.88 -7.90
CA MET A 87 22.86 -11.97 -8.86
C MET A 87 24.21 -11.86 -9.56
N THR A 88 24.59 -10.68 -10.02
CA THR A 88 25.90 -10.45 -10.66
C THR A 88 27.08 -10.62 -9.69
N ALA A 89 26.88 -10.34 -8.40
CA ALA A 89 27.86 -10.55 -7.34
C ALA A 89 27.89 -11.99 -6.78
N ALA A 90 27.15 -12.94 -7.39
CA ALA A 90 27.00 -14.33 -6.96
C ALA A 90 26.46 -14.48 -5.51
N LYS A 91 25.79 -13.49 -4.98
CA LYS A 91 25.16 -13.48 -3.65
C LYS A 91 23.71 -13.95 -3.74
N THR A 92 23.49 -15.19 -4.14
CA THR A 92 22.16 -15.76 -4.44
C THR A 92 21.17 -15.66 -3.29
N HIS A 93 21.61 -15.78 -2.04
CA HIS A 93 20.76 -15.66 -0.86
C HIS A 93 20.14 -14.25 -0.76
N PHE A 94 20.93 -13.19 -0.93
CA PHE A 94 20.41 -11.82 -0.91
C PHE A 94 19.54 -11.50 -2.11
N ALA A 95 19.86 -12.06 -3.28
CA ALA A 95 19.01 -11.95 -4.47
C ALA A 95 17.64 -12.58 -4.24
N ALA A 96 17.56 -13.75 -3.60
CA ALA A 96 16.30 -14.40 -3.27
C ALA A 96 15.44 -13.56 -2.32
N ILE A 97 16.02 -12.99 -1.25
CA ILE A 97 15.32 -12.14 -0.29
C ILE A 97 14.76 -10.88 -0.99
N SER A 98 15.59 -10.23 -1.83
CA SER A 98 15.17 -9.06 -2.60
C SER A 98 14.05 -9.42 -3.60
N GLY A 99 14.15 -10.57 -4.27
CA GLY A 99 13.11 -11.08 -5.18
C GLY A 99 11.77 -11.33 -4.49
N ILE A 100 11.79 -11.88 -3.27
CA ILE A 100 10.56 -12.06 -2.47
C ILE A 100 9.91 -10.71 -2.18
N ASN A 101 10.68 -9.67 -1.82
CA ASN A 101 10.14 -8.32 -1.63
C ASN A 101 9.48 -7.78 -2.90
N VAL A 102 10.11 -7.96 -4.08
CA VAL A 102 9.52 -7.57 -5.37
C VAL A 102 8.17 -8.25 -5.58
N LEU A 103 8.07 -9.56 -5.35
CA LEU A 103 6.83 -10.32 -5.51
C LEU A 103 5.74 -9.81 -4.56
N LEU A 104 6.05 -9.64 -3.29
CA LEU A 104 5.08 -9.21 -2.27
C LEU A 104 4.53 -7.82 -2.57
N PHE A 105 5.39 -6.83 -2.86
CA PHE A 105 4.95 -5.48 -3.20
C PHE A 105 4.21 -5.43 -4.54
N SER A 106 4.58 -6.27 -5.51
CA SER A 106 3.85 -6.38 -6.78
C SER A 106 2.43 -6.92 -6.57
N MET A 107 2.25 -7.96 -5.74
CA MET A 107 0.94 -8.49 -5.39
C MET A 107 0.09 -7.45 -4.66
N ALA A 108 0.65 -6.76 -3.66
CA ALA A 108 -0.05 -5.69 -2.96
C ALA A 108 -0.50 -4.58 -3.92
N THR A 109 0.37 -4.14 -4.82
CA THR A 109 0.08 -3.12 -5.82
C THR A 109 -1.00 -3.58 -6.80
N TYR A 110 -0.93 -4.83 -7.27
CA TYR A 110 -1.93 -5.41 -8.15
C TYR A 110 -3.33 -5.35 -7.53
N TYR A 111 -3.49 -5.81 -6.28
CA TYR A 111 -4.79 -5.77 -5.60
C TYR A 111 -5.29 -4.35 -5.31
N LEU A 112 -4.39 -3.40 -5.06
CA LEU A 112 -4.76 -1.98 -4.95
C LEU A 112 -5.20 -1.37 -6.28
N PHE A 113 -4.68 -1.86 -7.40
CA PHE A 113 -4.97 -1.35 -8.74
C PHE A 113 -6.23 -1.95 -9.34
N VAL A 114 -6.62 -3.17 -8.95
CA VAL A 114 -7.82 -3.85 -9.46
C VAL A 114 -9.04 -2.94 -9.39
N GLY A 115 -9.84 -2.94 -10.46
CA GLY A 115 -10.95 -2.01 -10.67
C GLY A 115 -11.99 -1.99 -9.54
N GLU A 116 -12.25 -3.13 -8.88
CA GLU A 116 -13.15 -3.23 -7.73
C GLU A 116 -12.62 -2.44 -6.53
N SER A 117 -11.34 -2.61 -6.17
CA SER A 117 -10.68 -1.82 -5.13
C SER A 117 -10.72 -0.33 -5.49
N SER A 118 -10.41 0.02 -6.74
CA SER A 118 -10.42 1.40 -7.21
C SER A 118 -11.79 2.06 -7.05
N ARG A 119 -12.86 1.36 -7.43
CA ARG A 119 -14.24 1.85 -7.29
C ARG A 119 -14.63 2.02 -5.82
N PHE A 120 -14.26 1.06 -4.97
CA PHE A 120 -14.55 1.12 -3.55
C PHE A 120 -13.87 2.31 -2.86
N PHE A 121 -12.57 2.54 -3.11
CA PHE A 121 -11.85 3.68 -2.56
C PHE A 121 -12.39 5.03 -3.08
N LYS A 122 -12.83 5.09 -4.33
CA LYS A 122 -13.46 6.30 -4.89
C LYS A 122 -14.82 6.58 -4.26
N ALA A 123 -15.65 5.55 -4.06
CA ALA A 123 -16.98 5.69 -3.50
C ALA A 123 -16.97 6.14 -2.03
N HIS A 124 -15.96 5.73 -1.25
CA HIS A 124 -15.85 6.05 0.17
C HIS A 124 -14.88 7.21 0.46
N SER A 125 -14.29 7.82 -0.56
CA SER A 125 -13.54 9.06 -0.40
C SER A 125 -14.53 10.22 -0.33
N PRO A 126 -14.52 11.07 0.70
CA PRO A 126 -15.35 12.26 0.75
C PRO A 126 -15.00 13.15 -0.44
N ARG A 127 -15.77 13.03 -1.48
CA ARG A 127 -15.72 13.86 -2.66
C ARG A 127 -16.80 14.91 -2.46
N HIS A 128 -16.37 16.18 -2.35
CA HIS A 128 -17.17 17.34 -2.68
C HIS A 128 -18.69 17.18 -2.47
N ALA A 129 -19.11 17.00 -1.22
CA ALA A 129 -20.49 17.31 -0.86
C ALA A 129 -20.78 18.81 -1.00
N ASP A 130 -19.73 19.60 -1.28
CA ASP A 130 -19.78 21.06 -1.33
C ASP A 130 -19.86 21.59 -2.77
N GLN A 131 -20.11 20.75 -3.76
CA GLN A 131 -20.42 21.16 -5.15
C GLN A 131 -21.80 20.65 -5.58
N GLU A 132 -22.80 20.82 -4.75
CA GLU A 132 -24.14 20.93 -5.23
C GLU A 132 -24.25 22.36 -5.81
N PRO A 133 -24.46 22.53 -7.12
CA PRO A 133 -24.63 23.86 -7.67
C PRO A 133 -25.94 24.41 -7.12
N GLU A 134 -25.80 25.40 -6.25
CA GLU A 134 -26.83 26.36 -5.86
C GLU A 134 -27.24 27.14 -7.12
N SER A 135 -27.97 26.51 -8.01
CA SER A 135 -28.51 27.13 -9.23
C SER A 135 -29.79 26.44 -9.65
N ARG A 136 -30.82 26.65 -8.84
CA ARG A 136 -32.20 26.74 -9.31
C ARG A 136 -32.91 27.77 -8.44
N GLU A 137 -32.60 29.05 -8.67
CA GLU A 137 -33.60 30.05 -8.43
C GLU A 137 -34.77 29.72 -9.36
N PRO A 138 -35.99 29.56 -8.85
CA PRO A 138 -37.15 29.52 -9.71
C PRO A 138 -37.33 30.93 -10.28
N GLU A 139 -37.29 31.10 -11.60
CA GLU A 139 -37.83 32.26 -12.27
C GLU A 139 -39.29 32.34 -11.88
N GLU A 140 -39.61 33.32 -11.02
CA GLU A 140 -40.97 33.78 -10.79
C GLU A 140 -41.38 34.61 -12.02
N ASP A 141 -42.35 34.07 -12.81
CA ASP A 141 -43.20 34.83 -13.72
C ASP A 141 -44.40 35.44 -12.97
#